data_5729dec9ed9a903db892f99456170585
#
_entry.id   5729dec9ed9a903db892f99456170585
#
_cell.length_a   1.000
_cell.length_b   1.000
_cell.length_c   1.000
_cell.angle_alpha   90.00
_cell.angle_beta   90.00
_cell.angle_gamma   90.00
#
_symmetry.space_group_name_H-M   'P 1'
#
loop_
_entity.id
_entity.type
_entity.pdbx_description
1 polymer ?
#
loop_
_entity_poly.entity_id
_entity_poly.type
_entity_poly.pdbx_seq_one_letter_code
_entity_poly.pdbx_strand_id
1 'polypeptide(L)'
;MKKFFALLLAAVMTMSLLTACGSSETAQTTEETQAADAAVQEEAADAAETETTDAAETETADAVETEEAEQAVSEALADGVLTVGTNAEFPPFEYVDDNGEPDGFDIALIKAIGEKLGVEVEVENMEFASLVSSIGSKIDVSIAGMTVTDERKETVDFSDSYYEAVQYVILPEGSEIATADDLVGKTIGVQLGTTGDFIATDIEGTTVQQYNKAVDAVNDLINGRVDCVIIDKNPALVFESKFEGQVTALEGAQFDFETEEYAIAMPKGDTALVDAVNAALAEIKADGTFDELVKTYIEAE
;
A
#
# COMPACT_ATOMS: atom_id res chain seq x y z
N MET A 1 33.90 30.25 -43.04
CA MET A 1 35.28 29.74 -43.27
C MET A 1 35.34 28.38 -42.61
N LYS A 2 35.36 27.33 -43.45
CA LYS A 2 36.31 26.20 -43.50
C LYS A 2 36.44 25.42 -42.18
N LYS A 3 36.40 24.08 -42.04
CA LYS A 3 36.30 22.89 -42.93
C LYS A 3 36.15 21.68 -42.02
N PHE A 4 35.34 20.70 -42.42
CA PHE A 4 35.56 19.24 -42.45
C PHE A 4 36.57 18.61 -41.49
N PHE A 5 36.15 17.55 -40.77
CA PHE A 5 36.82 16.26 -40.92
C PHE A 5 35.85 15.12 -40.50
N ALA A 6 35.56 14.28 -41.47
CA ALA A 6 34.99 12.96 -41.31
C ALA A 6 36.14 11.96 -41.09
N LEU A 7 35.94 10.97 -40.24
CA LEU A 7 36.68 9.71 -40.35
C LEU A 7 35.79 8.53 -40.02
N LEU A 8 35.56 7.77 -41.07
CA LEU A 8 34.99 6.41 -41.10
C LEU A 8 36.08 5.43 -40.63
N LEU A 9 35.73 4.45 -39.78
CA LEU A 9 36.46 3.17 -39.81
C LEU A 9 35.48 2.03 -39.47
N ALA A 10 35.29 1.18 -40.48
CA ALA A 10 34.67 -0.13 -40.43
C ALA A 10 35.77 -1.20 -40.27
N ALA A 11 35.50 -2.24 -39.52
CA ALA A 11 36.06 -3.59 -39.66
C ALA A 11 35.34 -4.54 -38.71
N VAL A 12 34.50 -5.44 -39.14
CA VAL A 12 34.68 -6.77 -39.76
C VAL A 12 34.81 -7.90 -38.69
N MET A 13 33.75 -8.68 -38.67
CA MET A 13 33.61 -10.13 -38.50
C MET A 13 34.67 -10.94 -37.73
N THR A 14 34.20 -11.80 -36.81
CA THR A 14 34.44 -13.24 -37.00
C THR A 14 33.36 -14.09 -36.29
N MET A 15 32.80 -14.96 -37.07
CA MET A 15 31.92 -16.08 -36.80
C MET A 15 32.78 -17.24 -36.25
N SER A 16 32.32 -17.92 -35.20
CA SER A 16 32.79 -19.28 -34.92
C SER A 16 31.61 -20.13 -34.46
N LEU A 17 31.15 -20.98 -35.36
CA LEU A 17 30.39 -22.18 -35.11
C LEU A 17 31.29 -23.23 -34.47
N LEU A 18 30.77 -23.93 -33.44
CA LEU A 18 31.17 -25.30 -33.15
C LEU A 18 29.95 -26.08 -32.68
N THR A 19 29.56 -26.97 -33.55
CA THR A 19 28.63 -28.09 -33.41
C THR A 19 29.30 -29.18 -32.62
N ALA A 20 28.58 -29.80 -31.68
CA ALA A 20 28.74 -31.25 -31.43
C ALA A 20 27.51 -31.82 -30.74
N CYS A 21 26.97 -32.75 -31.42
CA CYS A 21 25.97 -33.75 -31.17
C CYS A 21 26.26 -34.64 -29.94
N GLY A 22 25.16 -35.22 -29.42
CA GLY A 22 25.24 -36.36 -28.51
C GLY A 22 23.83 -36.76 -28.05
N SER A 23 23.24 -37.64 -28.77
CA SER A 23 21.96 -38.33 -28.60
C SER A 23 21.95 -39.29 -27.40
N SER A 24 20.83 -39.57 -26.87
CA SER A 24 19.97 -40.80 -26.85
C SER A 24 19.24 -40.85 -25.52
N GLU A 25 17.97 -40.88 -25.61
CA GLU A 25 16.96 -41.94 -25.74
C GLU A 25 16.61 -42.68 -24.44
N THR A 26 15.33 -42.63 -24.26
CA THR A 26 14.34 -43.66 -23.88
C THR A 26 14.34 -44.12 -22.43
N ALA A 27 13.26 -44.34 -21.78
CA ALA A 27 11.89 -44.78 -22.01
C ALA A 27 11.18 -44.72 -20.64
N GLN A 28 9.95 -44.28 -20.61
CA GLN A 28 8.70 -45.03 -20.42
C GLN A 28 8.72 -46.15 -19.34
N THR A 29 7.85 -46.04 -18.37
CA THR A 29 6.68 -46.93 -18.11
C THR A 29 6.13 -46.58 -16.72
N THR A 30 4.91 -46.09 -16.65
CA THR A 30 3.59 -46.70 -16.43
C THR A 30 3.41 -47.60 -15.23
N GLU A 31 2.24 -47.35 -14.69
CA GLU A 31 1.31 -48.18 -13.92
C GLU A 31 1.44 -48.08 -12.40
N GLU A 32 0.45 -47.60 -11.80
CA GLU A 32 -0.98 -47.98 -11.60
C GLU A 32 -1.18 -48.76 -10.29
N THR A 33 -2.21 -48.29 -9.65
CA THR A 33 -3.26 -49.01 -8.93
C THR A 33 -3.11 -49.25 -7.43
N GLN A 34 -4.10 -48.84 -6.82
CA GLN A 34 -5.22 -49.35 -6.00
C GLN A 34 -5.02 -49.15 -4.50
N ALA A 35 -5.88 -48.35 -3.84
CA ALA A 35 -7.27 -48.60 -3.45
C ALA A 35 -7.46 -49.76 -2.48
N ALA A 36 -7.98 -49.45 -1.35
CA ALA A 36 -8.96 -50.16 -0.54
C ALA A 36 -8.79 -49.74 0.93
N ASP A 37 -9.71 -49.12 1.53
CA ASP A 37 -11.11 -49.43 1.91
C ASP A 37 -11.21 -50.09 3.30
N ALA A 38 -12.27 -49.71 3.93
CA ALA A 38 -12.96 -50.27 5.09
C ALA A 38 -12.56 -49.70 6.47
N ALA A 39 -13.40 -48.86 7.02
CA ALA A 39 -14.77 -49.06 7.52
C ALA A 39 -14.83 -49.37 9.03
N VAL A 40 -15.44 -48.41 9.73
CA VAL A 40 -16.63 -48.57 10.60
C VAL A 40 -16.50 -49.38 11.92
N GLN A 41 -16.83 -48.74 13.00
CA GLN A 41 -17.83 -49.04 14.05
C GLN A 41 -17.52 -48.23 15.31
N GLU A 42 -18.29 -47.23 15.74
CA GLU A 42 -19.58 -47.24 16.42
C GLU A 42 -19.72 -48.20 17.62
N GLU A 43 -19.91 -47.61 18.79
CA GLU A 43 -20.89 -47.90 19.86
C GLU A 43 -20.52 -47.07 21.09
N ALA A 44 -21.27 -46.12 21.55
CA ALA A 44 -22.58 -46.05 22.21
C ALA A 44 -22.62 -46.48 23.67
N ALA A 45 -23.02 -45.49 24.47
CA ALA A 45 -23.80 -45.56 25.69
C ALA A 45 -23.17 -46.15 26.98
N ASP A 46 -23.25 -45.52 28.12
CA ASP A 46 -24.49 -45.47 28.95
C ASP A 46 -24.30 -44.60 30.19
N ALA A 47 -25.39 -44.10 30.67
CA ALA A 47 -25.63 -43.20 31.77
C ALA A 47 -25.47 -43.86 33.13
N ALA A 48 -25.28 -43.06 34.18
CA ALA A 48 -26.11 -43.11 35.37
C ALA A 48 -25.73 -42.04 36.40
N GLU A 49 -26.74 -41.32 36.76
CA GLU A 49 -27.03 -40.47 37.89
C GLU A 49 -26.56 -40.99 39.27
N THR A 50 -26.26 -40.08 40.19
CA THR A 50 -27.07 -39.80 41.41
C THR A 50 -26.36 -38.79 42.32
N GLU A 51 -27.06 -37.69 42.52
CA GLU A 51 -27.63 -37.08 43.72
C GLU A 51 -26.76 -36.81 44.98
N THR A 52 -26.77 -35.48 45.25
CA THR A 52 -27.12 -34.78 46.54
C THR A 52 -26.22 -34.96 47.75
N THR A 53 -25.77 -33.88 48.35
CA THR A 53 -26.31 -33.00 49.41
C THR A 53 -25.21 -32.10 49.96
N ASP A 54 -25.48 -30.85 50.08
CA ASP A 54 -25.84 -30.00 51.23
C ASP A 54 -24.69 -29.14 51.81
N ALA A 55 -24.99 -27.88 51.76
CA ALA A 55 -24.69 -26.69 52.56
C ALA A 55 -23.43 -26.62 53.47
N ALA A 56 -22.69 -25.54 53.26
CA ALA A 56 -22.32 -24.59 54.32
C ALA A 56 -21.78 -23.27 53.73
N GLU A 57 -22.47 -22.20 54.03
CA GLU A 57 -22.08 -20.81 53.85
C GLU A 57 -20.76 -20.51 54.55
N THR A 58 -19.86 -19.83 53.85
CA THR A 58 -18.88 -18.95 54.51
C THR A 58 -18.63 -17.79 53.55
N GLU A 59 -19.15 -16.63 53.93
CA GLU A 59 -18.82 -15.35 53.35
C GLU A 59 -17.32 -15.08 53.55
N THR A 60 -16.59 -14.98 52.43
CA THR A 60 -15.33 -14.24 52.42
C THR A 60 -15.43 -13.19 51.34
N ALA A 61 -15.28 -11.95 51.77
CA ALA A 61 -15.24 -10.77 50.96
C ALA A 61 -14.18 -10.95 49.84
N ASP A 62 -14.71 -10.96 48.63
CA ASP A 62 -13.91 -10.96 47.39
C ASP A 62 -13.37 -9.54 47.22
N ALA A 63 -12.08 -9.41 47.44
CA ALA A 63 -11.33 -8.25 46.99
C ALA A 63 -11.30 -8.35 45.48
N VAL A 64 -12.01 -7.45 44.79
CA VAL A 64 -11.87 -7.21 43.39
C VAL A 64 -10.46 -6.68 43.21
N GLU A 65 -9.52 -7.56 42.92
CA GLU A 65 -8.26 -7.18 42.26
C GLU A 65 -8.65 -6.72 40.85
N THR A 66 -8.72 -5.41 40.68
CA THR A 66 -8.58 -4.79 39.36
C THR A 66 -7.18 -5.14 38.90
N GLU A 67 -7.04 -6.21 38.14
CA GLU A 67 -5.89 -6.34 37.23
C GLU A 67 -5.97 -5.15 36.26
N GLU A 68 -5.23 -4.08 36.56
CA GLU A 68 -4.76 -3.18 35.54
C GLU A 68 -3.94 -4.08 34.61
N ALA A 69 -4.51 -4.42 33.46
CA ALA A 69 -3.74 -5.02 32.38
C ALA A 69 -2.62 -4.03 32.08
N GLU A 70 -1.40 -4.35 32.46
CA GLU A 70 -0.20 -3.66 31.98
C GLU A 70 -0.30 -3.74 30.45
N GLN A 71 -0.66 -2.61 29.82
CA GLN A 71 -0.71 -2.50 28.37
C GLN A 71 0.73 -2.79 27.89
N ALA A 72 0.87 -3.86 27.13
CA ALA A 72 2.15 -4.17 26.52
C ALA A 72 2.58 -2.97 25.68
N VAL A 73 3.71 -2.38 26.03
CA VAL A 73 4.30 -1.27 25.26
C VAL A 73 5.01 -1.90 24.06
N SER A 74 4.71 -1.42 22.86
CA SER A 74 5.40 -1.86 21.65
C SER A 74 6.89 -1.54 21.73
N GLU A 75 7.74 -2.43 21.20
CA GLU A 75 9.18 -2.20 21.08
C GLU A 75 9.48 -0.97 20.20
N ALA A 76 8.62 -0.69 19.22
CA ALA A 76 8.73 0.47 18.31
C ALA A 76 8.63 1.82 19.03
N LEU A 77 8.03 1.87 20.22
CA LEU A 77 7.89 3.09 21.03
C LEU A 77 8.86 3.16 22.22
N ALA A 78 9.68 2.11 22.42
CA ALA A 78 10.47 1.94 23.65
C ALA A 78 11.62 2.95 23.81
N ASP A 79 12.17 3.45 22.72
CA ASP A 79 13.23 4.46 22.71
C ASP A 79 12.72 5.91 22.72
N GLY A 80 11.40 6.10 22.62
CA GLY A 80 10.74 7.40 22.59
C GLY A 80 10.75 8.09 21.24
N VAL A 81 11.10 7.37 20.18
CA VAL A 81 11.08 7.85 18.78
C VAL A 81 10.19 6.94 17.95
N LEU A 82 9.36 7.49 17.07
CA LEU A 82 8.61 6.78 16.06
C LEU A 82 9.20 7.13 14.68
N THR A 83 9.92 6.19 14.09
CA THR A 83 10.48 6.36 12.74
C THR A 83 9.41 6.05 11.69
N VAL A 84 9.09 7.04 10.88
CA VAL A 84 7.95 7.01 9.94
C VAL A 84 8.43 7.04 8.50
N GLY A 85 8.10 6.03 7.72
CA GLY A 85 8.32 6.03 6.27
C GLY A 85 7.19 6.71 5.52
N THR A 86 7.54 7.56 4.56
CA THR A 86 6.61 8.20 3.64
C THR A 86 7.21 8.31 2.24
N ASN A 87 6.36 8.66 1.24
CA ASN A 87 6.84 9.02 -0.08
C ASN A 87 6.34 10.43 -0.45
N ALA A 88 7.13 11.45 -0.09
CA ALA A 88 6.75 12.87 -0.17
C ALA A 88 6.70 13.38 -1.63
N GLU A 89 5.92 12.71 -2.47
CA GLU A 89 5.66 12.99 -3.89
C GLU A 89 4.15 12.96 -4.22
N PHE A 90 3.27 12.94 -3.19
CA PHE A 90 1.85 12.65 -3.30
C PHE A 90 0.98 13.73 -2.63
N PRO A 91 1.03 15.00 -3.13
CA PRO A 91 0.23 16.08 -2.57
C PRO A 91 -1.28 15.82 -2.72
N PRO A 92 -2.11 16.26 -1.76
CA PRO A 92 -1.79 17.06 -0.57
C PRO A 92 -1.46 16.22 0.68
N PHE A 93 -1.33 14.88 0.56
CA PHE A 93 -1.09 13.98 1.69
C PHE A 93 0.35 14.07 2.20
N GLU A 94 1.32 13.92 1.30
CA GLU A 94 2.74 14.07 1.60
C GLU A 94 3.50 14.66 0.41
N TYR A 95 4.26 15.69 0.67
CA TYR A 95 5.08 16.39 -0.32
C TYR A 95 6.28 17.02 0.35
N VAL A 96 7.26 17.42 -0.48
CA VAL A 96 8.40 18.21 0.01
C VAL A 96 8.04 19.68 -0.06
N ASP A 97 8.11 20.39 1.06
CA ASP A 97 7.82 21.81 1.15
C ASP A 97 8.92 22.69 0.53
N ASP A 98 8.74 24.02 0.57
CA ASP A 98 9.72 24.98 0.04
C ASP A 98 11.05 24.99 0.81
N ASN A 99 11.11 24.42 2.02
CA ASN A 99 12.31 24.29 2.84
C ASN A 99 13.07 22.98 2.58
N GLY A 100 12.45 22.07 1.83
CA GLY A 100 13.00 20.75 1.53
C GLY A 100 12.60 19.68 2.54
N GLU A 101 11.64 19.96 3.42
CA GLU A 101 11.18 19.04 4.46
C GLU A 101 9.85 18.37 4.06
N PRO A 102 9.59 17.13 4.50
CA PRO A 102 8.29 16.48 4.32
C PRO A 102 7.16 17.22 5.05
N ASP A 103 6.08 17.55 4.34
CA ASP A 103 4.87 18.18 4.85
C ASP A 103 3.63 17.57 4.17
N GLY A 104 2.43 17.93 4.64
CA GLY A 104 1.16 17.44 4.11
C GLY A 104 0.27 16.83 5.19
N PHE A 105 -0.92 16.37 4.76
CA PHE A 105 -1.92 15.82 5.67
C PHE A 105 -1.38 14.63 6.48
N ASP A 106 -0.76 13.66 5.82
CA ASP A 106 -0.23 12.44 6.44
C ASP A 106 0.89 12.77 7.43
N ILE A 107 1.76 13.72 7.06
CA ILE A 107 2.87 14.15 7.93
C ILE A 107 2.34 14.88 9.17
N ALA A 108 1.34 15.72 9.01
CA ALA A 108 0.72 16.42 10.13
C ALA A 108 -0.06 15.45 11.04
N LEU A 109 -0.76 14.47 10.45
CA LEU A 109 -1.50 13.46 11.19
C LEU A 109 -0.58 12.58 12.02
N ILE A 110 0.51 12.06 11.45
CA ILE A 110 1.42 11.20 12.20
C ILE A 110 2.18 11.95 13.30
N LYS A 111 2.50 13.24 13.09
CA LYS A 111 3.04 14.09 14.13
C LYS A 111 2.06 14.28 15.30
N ALA A 112 0.77 14.51 15.01
CA ALA A 112 -0.26 14.60 16.03
C ALA A 112 -0.45 13.26 16.79
N ILE A 113 -0.34 12.12 16.09
CA ILE A 113 -0.34 10.79 16.72
C ILE A 113 0.89 10.65 17.66
N GLY A 114 2.08 11.02 17.21
CA GLY A 114 3.30 11.00 18.04
C GLY A 114 3.17 11.84 19.30
N GLU A 115 2.55 13.02 19.21
CA GLU A 115 2.25 13.86 20.38
C GLU A 115 1.34 13.16 21.39
N LYS A 116 0.29 12.45 20.93
CA LYS A 116 -0.60 11.67 21.79
C LYS A 116 0.11 10.48 22.43
N LEU A 117 0.99 9.82 21.70
CA LEU A 117 1.82 8.71 22.19
C LEU A 117 2.98 9.17 23.09
N GLY A 118 3.32 10.48 23.10
CA GLY A 118 4.42 11.03 23.86
C GLY A 118 5.80 10.67 23.31
N VAL A 119 5.92 10.46 22.00
CA VAL A 119 7.15 10.13 21.29
C VAL A 119 7.52 11.21 20.26
N GLU A 120 8.81 11.31 19.93
CA GLU A 120 9.28 12.12 18.81
C GLU A 120 9.01 11.39 17.49
N VAL A 121 8.63 12.12 16.42
CA VAL A 121 8.40 11.55 15.09
C VAL A 121 9.55 11.95 14.18
N GLU A 122 10.27 10.95 13.67
CA GLU A 122 11.30 11.11 12.65
C GLU A 122 10.78 10.58 11.29
N VAL A 123 10.75 11.45 10.26
CA VAL A 123 10.19 11.12 8.94
C VAL A 123 11.31 10.77 7.95
N GLU A 124 11.24 9.57 7.40
CA GLU A 124 12.12 9.05 6.36
C GLU A 124 11.40 9.05 5.00
N ASN A 125 11.86 9.92 4.09
CA ASN A 125 11.32 9.97 2.72
C ASN A 125 12.00 8.92 1.83
N MET A 126 11.21 8.01 1.25
CA MET A 126 11.72 6.93 0.40
C MET A 126 10.74 6.58 -0.74
N GLU A 127 11.18 5.74 -1.68
CA GLU A 127 10.32 5.26 -2.77
C GLU A 127 9.13 4.46 -2.23
N PHE A 128 7.91 4.73 -2.73
CA PHE A 128 6.66 4.10 -2.27
C PHE A 128 6.74 2.57 -2.25
N ALA A 129 7.23 1.97 -3.34
CA ALA A 129 7.37 0.51 -3.46
C ALA A 129 8.29 -0.12 -2.41
N SER A 130 9.11 0.67 -1.70
CA SER A 130 10.03 0.20 -0.66
C SER A 130 9.44 0.29 0.75
N LEU A 131 8.33 1.01 0.94
CA LEU A 131 7.77 1.30 2.27
C LEU A 131 7.41 0.03 3.03
N VAL A 132 6.53 -0.80 2.48
CA VAL A 132 6.05 -2.03 3.14
C VAL A 132 7.22 -2.93 3.57
N SER A 133 8.21 -3.11 2.70
CA SER A 133 9.39 -3.96 2.99
C SER A 133 10.38 -3.36 4.00
N SER A 134 10.26 -2.07 4.27
CA SER A 134 11.11 -1.34 5.23
C SER A 134 10.55 -1.34 6.65
N ILE A 135 9.25 -1.61 6.82
CA ILE A 135 8.58 -1.66 8.13
C ILE A 135 9.20 -2.76 9.00
N GLY A 136 9.48 -2.41 10.25
CA GLY A 136 10.12 -3.30 11.23
C GLY A 136 11.63 -3.51 11.03
N SER A 137 12.24 -2.82 10.04
CA SER A 137 13.70 -2.92 9.81
C SER A 137 14.40 -1.58 9.68
N LYS A 138 13.79 -0.59 9.04
CA LYS A 138 14.31 0.76 8.85
C LYS A 138 13.36 1.83 9.40
N ILE A 139 12.09 1.53 9.39
CA ILE A 139 11.01 2.37 9.86
C ILE A 139 10.10 1.54 10.75
N ASP A 140 9.46 2.19 11.72
CA ASP A 140 8.51 1.55 12.61
C ASP A 140 7.12 1.47 11.97
N VAL A 141 6.70 2.54 11.29
CA VAL A 141 5.41 2.63 10.61
C VAL A 141 5.55 3.32 9.27
N SER A 142 4.53 3.16 8.40
CA SER A 142 4.43 3.94 7.17
C SER A 142 3.08 4.62 7.07
N ILE A 143 3.09 5.91 6.74
CA ILE A 143 1.93 6.69 6.34
C ILE A 143 2.27 7.41 5.04
N ALA A 144 1.51 7.11 3.96
CA ALA A 144 1.86 7.52 2.60
C ALA A 144 0.68 7.39 1.64
N GLY A 145 -0.53 7.82 2.04
CA GLY A 145 -1.75 7.56 1.25
C GLY A 145 -1.89 6.05 0.94
N MET A 146 -1.51 5.19 1.88
CA MET A 146 -1.40 3.76 1.61
C MET A 146 -2.74 3.05 1.74
N THR A 147 -3.26 2.56 0.62
CA THR A 147 -4.47 1.75 0.56
C THR A 147 -4.30 0.42 1.28
N VAL A 148 -5.29 0.07 2.08
CA VAL A 148 -5.41 -1.23 2.71
C VAL A 148 -5.79 -2.27 1.66
N THR A 149 -4.90 -3.23 1.36
CA THR A 149 -5.17 -4.34 0.45
C THR A 149 -4.92 -5.68 1.13
N ASP A 150 -5.56 -6.73 0.65
CA ASP A 150 -5.36 -8.08 1.19
C ASP A 150 -3.92 -8.56 0.99
N GLU A 151 -3.29 -8.19 -0.13
CA GLU A 151 -1.88 -8.51 -0.39
C GLU A 151 -0.96 -7.85 0.64
N ARG A 152 -1.15 -6.56 0.93
CA ARG A 152 -0.37 -5.84 1.95
C ARG A 152 -0.59 -6.40 3.35
N LYS A 153 -1.83 -6.79 3.68
CA LYS A 153 -2.18 -7.44 4.95
C LYS A 153 -1.46 -8.77 5.20
N GLU A 154 -0.92 -9.41 4.17
CA GLU A 154 -0.10 -10.62 4.38
C GLU A 154 1.20 -10.31 5.12
N THR A 155 1.76 -9.10 4.94
CA THR A 155 3.10 -8.73 5.43
C THR A 155 3.10 -7.64 6.50
N VAL A 156 2.06 -6.82 6.58
CA VAL A 156 1.92 -5.74 7.57
C VAL A 156 0.53 -5.77 8.20
N ASP A 157 0.38 -5.12 9.36
CA ASP A 157 -0.91 -4.78 9.92
C ASP A 157 -1.22 -3.30 9.68
N PHE A 158 -2.48 -2.92 9.77
CA PHE A 158 -2.95 -1.57 9.51
C PHE A 158 -3.70 -1.00 10.71
N SER A 159 -3.65 0.31 10.85
CA SER A 159 -4.55 1.05 11.74
C SER A 159 -5.99 1.01 11.23
N ASP A 160 -6.92 1.57 12.02
CA ASP A 160 -8.20 2.02 11.49
C ASP A 160 -7.96 3.01 10.34
N SER A 161 -8.86 3.01 9.35
CA SER A 161 -8.73 3.91 8.21
C SER A 161 -8.90 5.37 8.64
N TYR A 162 -8.11 6.24 8.00
CA TYR A 162 -8.19 7.67 8.25
C TYR A 162 -8.77 8.46 7.06
N TYR A 163 -8.75 7.89 5.85
CA TYR A 163 -9.24 8.57 4.63
C TYR A 163 -9.89 7.58 3.66
N GLU A 164 -10.98 7.99 3.00
CA GLU A 164 -11.59 7.26 1.89
C GLU A 164 -11.08 7.85 0.57
N ALA A 165 -10.53 7.03 -0.29
CA ALA A 165 -9.91 7.41 -1.55
C ALA A 165 -10.58 6.71 -2.75
N VAL A 166 -10.28 7.20 -3.93
CA VAL A 166 -10.71 6.59 -5.19
C VAL A 166 -9.68 6.93 -6.27
N GLN A 167 -9.40 5.97 -7.16
CA GLN A 167 -8.52 6.20 -8.30
C GLN A 167 -9.21 7.10 -9.34
N TYR A 168 -8.45 7.97 -9.98
CA TYR A 168 -8.83 8.83 -11.10
C TYR A 168 -7.98 8.49 -12.32
N VAL A 169 -8.41 8.96 -13.49
CA VAL A 169 -7.64 8.84 -14.73
C VAL A 169 -7.25 10.23 -15.21
N ILE A 170 -5.95 10.50 -15.30
CA ILE A 170 -5.42 11.72 -15.91
C ILE A 170 -5.23 11.45 -17.40
N LEU A 171 -5.75 12.33 -18.22
CA LEU A 171 -5.74 12.27 -19.68
C LEU A 171 -5.10 13.52 -20.28
N PRO A 172 -4.51 13.43 -21.50
CA PRO A 172 -4.14 14.63 -22.22
C PRO A 172 -5.40 15.41 -22.62
N GLU A 173 -5.31 16.74 -22.63
CA GLU A 173 -6.42 17.60 -23.05
C GLU A 173 -6.97 17.18 -24.42
N GLY A 174 -8.29 17.01 -24.52
CA GLY A 174 -8.96 16.58 -25.74
C GLY A 174 -8.90 15.08 -26.03
N SER A 175 -8.53 14.24 -25.06
CA SER A 175 -8.60 12.79 -25.17
C SER A 175 -10.03 12.29 -25.39
N GLU A 176 -10.18 11.21 -26.12
CA GLU A 176 -11.47 10.53 -26.35
C GLU A 176 -11.73 9.39 -25.34
N ILE A 177 -10.79 9.09 -24.43
CA ILE A 177 -10.95 8.09 -23.36
C ILE A 177 -11.96 8.63 -22.35
N ALA A 178 -13.01 7.86 -22.06
CA ALA A 178 -14.10 8.27 -21.17
C ALA A 178 -14.70 7.14 -20.32
N THR A 179 -14.36 5.87 -20.63
CA THR A 179 -14.94 4.70 -19.96
C THR A 179 -13.87 3.63 -19.73
N ALA A 180 -14.19 2.62 -18.90
CA ALA A 180 -13.31 1.48 -18.63
C ALA A 180 -12.90 0.74 -19.93
N ASP A 181 -13.85 0.57 -20.87
CA ASP A 181 -13.57 -0.10 -22.14
C ASP A 181 -12.52 0.63 -22.98
N ASP A 182 -12.42 1.94 -22.86
CA ASP A 182 -11.45 2.76 -23.61
C ASP A 182 -10.02 2.57 -23.09
N LEU A 183 -9.84 2.02 -21.89
CA LEU A 183 -8.52 1.73 -21.31
C LEU A 183 -7.90 0.46 -21.89
N VAL A 184 -8.71 -0.44 -22.49
CA VAL A 184 -8.24 -1.71 -23.06
C VAL A 184 -7.20 -1.44 -24.15
N GLY A 185 -6.04 -2.07 -24.03
CA GLY A 185 -4.95 -1.95 -25.01
C GLY A 185 -4.17 -0.64 -24.98
N LYS A 186 -4.40 0.23 -23.98
CA LYS A 186 -3.67 1.50 -23.82
C LYS A 186 -2.31 1.31 -23.14
N THR A 187 -1.46 2.30 -23.31
CA THR A 187 -0.24 2.46 -22.51
C THR A 187 -0.58 3.34 -21.31
N ILE A 188 -0.54 2.76 -20.11
CA ILE A 188 -0.96 3.40 -18.87
C ILE A 188 0.26 3.70 -18.01
N GLY A 189 0.44 4.97 -17.62
CA GLY A 189 1.45 5.39 -16.66
C GLY A 189 0.94 5.23 -15.25
N VAL A 190 1.76 4.70 -14.34
CA VAL A 190 1.40 4.49 -12.93
C VAL A 190 2.63 4.69 -12.04
N GLN A 191 2.41 4.99 -10.77
CA GLN A 191 3.48 4.88 -9.79
C GLN A 191 3.64 3.43 -9.35
N LEU A 192 4.87 2.93 -9.32
CA LEU A 192 5.22 1.54 -9.01
C LEU A 192 4.69 1.12 -7.63
N GLY A 193 3.97 -0.01 -7.60
CA GLY A 193 3.50 -0.67 -6.37
C GLY A 193 2.27 -0.02 -5.73
N THR A 194 1.60 0.94 -6.41
CA THR A 194 0.33 1.51 -5.98
C THR A 194 -0.86 0.67 -6.43
N THR A 195 -2.05 0.97 -5.91
CA THR A 195 -3.29 0.35 -6.38
C THR A 195 -3.60 0.73 -7.84
N GLY A 196 -3.23 1.93 -8.27
CA GLY A 196 -3.28 2.32 -9.68
C GLY A 196 -2.43 1.42 -10.59
N ASP A 197 -1.26 0.96 -10.12
CA ASP A 197 -0.41 -0.01 -10.83
C ASP A 197 -1.10 -1.39 -10.94
N PHE A 198 -1.72 -1.87 -9.86
CA PHE A 198 -2.45 -3.13 -9.86
C PHE A 198 -3.65 -3.06 -10.79
N ILE A 199 -4.47 -2.01 -10.70
CA ILE A 199 -5.62 -1.80 -11.60
C ILE A 199 -5.17 -1.79 -13.07
N ALA A 200 -4.14 -1.01 -13.40
CA ALA A 200 -3.64 -0.93 -14.78
C ALA A 200 -3.14 -2.28 -15.30
N THR A 201 -2.54 -3.09 -14.42
CA THR A 201 -2.03 -4.42 -14.76
C THR A 201 -3.17 -5.42 -15.05
N ASP A 202 -4.30 -5.28 -14.37
CA ASP A 202 -5.46 -6.17 -14.53
C ASP A 202 -6.32 -5.84 -15.76
N ILE A 203 -6.18 -4.65 -16.36
CA ILE A 203 -6.90 -4.27 -17.57
C ILE A 203 -6.33 -5.01 -18.79
N GLU A 204 -7.19 -5.65 -19.58
CA GLU A 204 -6.80 -6.50 -20.71
C GLU A 204 -6.01 -5.73 -21.78
N GLY A 205 -4.85 -6.27 -22.14
CA GLY A 205 -4.05 -5.80 -23.27
C GLY A 205 -3.32 -4.49 -23.06
N THR A 206 -3.31 -3.94 -21.85
CA THR A 206 -2.58 -2.72 -21.53
C THR A 206 -1.07 -2.92 -21.58
N THR A 207 -0.36 -1.83 -21.80
CA THR A 207 1.09 -1.73 -21.54
C THR A 207 1.27 -0.83 -20.32
N VAL A 208 1.66 -1.39 -19.18
CA VAL A 208 1.87 -0.62 -17.95
C VAL A 208 3.28 -0.05 -17.94
N GLN A 209 3.37 1.29 -17.85
CA GLN A 209 4.63 2.01 -17.69
C GLN A 209 4.74 2.47 -16.25
N GLN A 210 5.60 1.82 -15.48
CA GLN A 210 5.81 2.09 -14.06
C GLN A 210 6.88 3.16 -13.84
N TYR A 211 6.62 4.08 -12.90
CA TYR A 211 7.51 5.17 -12.51
C TYR A 211 7.70 5.16 -10.99
N ASN A 212 8.86 5.61 -10.51
CA ASN A 212 9.07 5.81 -9.09
C ASN A 212 8.27 7.01 -8.55
N LYS A 213 8.03 8.01 -9.41
CA LYS A 213 7.31 9.24 -9.06
C LYS A 213 6.11 9.42 -9.98
N ALA A 214 4.94 9.71 -9.41
CA ALA A 214 3.73 9.95 -10.18
C ALA A 214 3.87 11.13 -11.17
N VAL A 215 4.60 12.19 -10.79
CA VAL A 215 4.85 13.34 -11.67
C VAL A 215 5.59 12.97 -12.96
N ASP A 216 6.43 11.93 -12.94
CA ASP A 216 7.14 11.47 -14.13
C ASP A 216 6.18 10.77 -15.10
N ALA A 217 5.18 10.02 -14.58
CA ALA A 217 4.10 9.47 -15.39
C ALA A 217 3.29 10.59 -16.08
N VAL A 218 2.95 11.65 -15.35
CA VAL A 218 2.21 12.81 -15.90
C VAL A 218 3.07 13.57 -16.94
N ASN A 219 4.36 13.72 -16.70
CA ASN A 219 5.26 14.31 -17.69
C ASN A 219 5.32 13.46 -18.97
N ASP A 220 5.34 12.15 -18.88
CA ASP A 220 5.34 11.26 -20.03
C ASP A 220 3.96 11.25 -20.74
N LEU A 221 2.87 11.44 -20.02
CA LEU A 221 1.54 11.67 -20.58
C LEU A 221 1.52 12.94 -21.46
N ILE A 222 2.00 14.07 -20.93
CA ILE A 222 2.08 15.33 -21.66
C ILE A 222 2.96 15.21 -22.92
N ASN A 223 4.00 14.37 -22.86
CA ASN A 223 4.88 14.12 -24.00
C ASN A 223 4.37 13.01 -24.96
N GLY A 224 3.17 12.47 -24.73
CA GLY A 224 2.55 11.45 -25.58
C GLY A 224 3.25 10.08 -25.57
N ARG A 225 3.91 9.72 -24.46
CA ARG A 225 4.57 8.43 -24.27
C ARG A 225 3.67 7.40 -23.61
N VAL A 226 2.70 7.86 -22.84
CA VAL A 226 1.59 7.07 -22.30
C VAL A 226 0.27 7.71 -22.72
N ASP A 227 -0.80 6.92 -22.76
CA ASP A 227 -2.12 7.37 -23.20
C ASP A 227 -2.94 7.98 -22.05
N CYS A 228 -2.72 7.50 -20.84
CA CYS A 228 -3.33 7.99 -19.60
C CYS A 228 -2.45 7.66 -18.40
N VAL A 229 -2.81 8.25 -17.24
CA VAL A 229 -2.21 7.92 -15.93
C VAL A 229 -3.32 7.56 -14.97
N ILE A 230 -3.16 6.46 -14.21
CA ILE A 230 -4.07 6.10 -13.11
C ILE A 230 -3.39 6.49 -11.80
N ILE A 231 -4.08 7.29 -11.00
CA ILE A 231 -3.64 7.80 -9.70
C ILE A 231 -4.84 8.24 -8.87
N ASP A 232 -4.70 8.35 -7.57
CA ASP A 232 -5.77 8.81 -6.68
C ASP A 232 -6.27 10.22 -6.99
N LYS A 233 -7.54 10.46 -6.62
CA LYS A 233 -8.28 11.70 -6.88
C LYS A 233 -7.50 12.96 -6.55
N ASN A 234 -7.03 13.09 -5.29
CA ASN A 234 -6.49 14.36 -4.83
C ASN A 234 -5.18 14.73 -5.56
N PRO A 235 -4.17 13.83 -5.69
CA PRO A 235 -3.01 14.15 -6.50
C PRO A 235 -3.35 14.32 -8.00
N ALA A 236 -4.37 13.62 -8.54
CA ALA A 236 -4.82 13.86 -9.90
C ALA A 236 -5.29 15.30 -10.11
N LEU A 237 -6.10 15.83 -9.20
CA LEU A 237 -6.58 17.21 -9.24
C LEU A 237 -5.44 18.24 -9.06
N VAL A 238 -4.48 17.95 -8.18
CA VAL A 238 -3.26 18.78 -8.04
C VAL A 238 -2.47 18.82 -9.35
N PHE A 239 -2.31 17.66 -10.03
CA PHE A 239 -1.63 17.64 -11.33
C PHE A 239 -2.43 18.34 -12.42
N GLU A 240 -3.76 18.22 -12.45
CA GLU A 240 -4.61 18.97 -13.38
C GLU A 240 -4.42 20.47 -13.22
N SER A 241 -4.45 20.97 -11.98
CA SER A 241 -4.20 22.37 -11.66
C SER A 241 -2.79 22.81 -12.06
N LYS A 242 -1.76 22.00 -11.73
CA LYS A 242 -0.35 22.31 -12.03
C LYS A 242 -0.03 22.34 -13.51
N PHE A 243 -0.69 21.50 -14.30
CA PHE A 243 -0.50 21.37 -15.75
C PHE A 243 -1.74 21.85 -16.52
N GLU A 244 -2.38 22.92 -16.04
CA GLU A 244 -3.59 23.51 -16.61
C GLU A 244 -3.53 23.61 -18.15
N GLY A 245 -4.59 23.12 -18.82
CA GLY A 245 -4.71 23.12 -20.28
C GLY A 245 -3.84 22.11 -21.02
N GLN A 246 -3.13 21.23 -20.29
CA GLN A 246 -2.35 20.13 -20.89
C GLN A 246 -2.95 18.77 -20.53
N VAL A 247 -3.53 18.64 -19.34
CA VAL A 247 -4.15 17.42 -18.85
C VAL A 247 -5.52 17.71 -18.23
N THR A 248 -6.35 16.68 -18.14
CA THR A 248 -7.63 16.70 -17.42
C THR A 248 -7.74 15.42 -16.58
N ALA A 249 -8.36 15.54 -15.39
CA ALA A 249 -8.59 14.41 -14.49
C ALA A 249 -10.07 13.99 -14.57
N LEU A 250 -10.32 12.71 -14.85
CA LEU A 250 -11.65 12.12 -14.88
C LEU A 250 -11.90 11.24 -13.65
N GLU A 251 -13.15 11.28 -13.17
CA GLU A 251 -13.58 10.52 -12.00
C GLU A 251 -13.50 9.02 -12.22
N GLY A 252 -12.95 8.30 -11.23
CA GLY A 252 -12.81 6.85 -11.27
C GLY A 252 -14.10 6.07 -11.47
N ALA A 253 -15.23 6.63 -11.02
CA ALA A 253 -16.54 6.03 -11.23
C ALA A 253 -16.93 5.86 -12.71
N GLN A 254 -16.33 6.65 -13.63
CA GLN A 254 -16.51 6.49 -15.08
C GLN A 254 -15.76 5.26 -15.61
N PHE A 255 -14.82 4.75 -14.84
CA PHE A 255 -13.95 3.62 -15.17
C PHE A 255 -14.23 2.40 -14.28
N ASP A 256 -15.34 2.40 -13.53
CA ASP A 256 -15.75 1.34 -12.61
C ASP A 256 -14.75 1.09 -11.46
N PHE A 257 -13.95 2.11 -11.08
CA PHE A 257 -13.04 1.99 -9.96
C PHE A 257 -13.78 2.09 -8.63
N GLU A 258 -13.44 1.20 -7.71
CA GLU A 258 -14.02 1.13 -6.37
C GLU A 258 -13.35 2.15 -5.44
N THR A 259 -14.02 2.44 -4.30
CA THR A 259 -13.45 3.23 -3.22
C THR A 259 -12.40 2.43 -2.45
N GLU A 260 -11.41 3.12 -1.96
CA GLU A 260 -10.26 2.59 -1.23
C GLU A 260 -10.19 3.25 0.15
N GLU A 261 -9.47 2.63 1.08
CA GLU A 261 -9.25 3.18 2.42
C GLU A 261 -7.76 3.31 2.69
N TYR A 262 -7.32 4.51 3.10
CA TYR A 262 -5.96 4.71 3.57
C TYR A 262 -5.85 4.42 5.06
N ALA A 263 -4.75 3.74 5.44
CA ALA A 263 -4.41 3.47 6.82
C ALA A 263 -2.89 3.49 7.04
N ILE A 264 -2.49 3.57 8.30
CA ILE A 264 -1.09 3.53 8.71
C ILE A 264 -0.65 2.06 8.75
N ALA A 265 0.39 1.72 8.00
CA ALA A 265 0.95 0.37 7.98
C ALA A 265 2.00 0.19 9.07
N MET A 266 1.98 -0.96 9.75
CA MET A 266 2.76 -1.29 10.94
C MET A 266 3.33 -2.71 10.86
N PRO A 267 4.33 -3.09 11.68
CA PRO A 267 4.88 -4.42 11.70
C PRO A 267 3.79 -5.49 11.94
N LYS A 268 3.86 -6.57 11.17
CA LYS A 268 2.90 -7.68 11.29
C LYS A 268 2.94 -8.30 12.67
N GLY A 269 1.81 -8.35 13.35
CA GLY A 269 1.64 -8.95 14.66
C GLY A 269 1.97 -8.03 15.85
N ASP A 270 2.37 -6.79 15.62
CA ASP A 270 2.54 -5.79 16.70
C ASP A 270 1.19 -5.16 17.07
N THR A 271 0.36 -5.94 17.74
CA THR A 271 -0.99 -5.50 18.17
C THR A 271 -0.92 -4.35 19.16
N ALA A 272 0.14 -4.26 19.96
CA ALA A 272 0.30 -3.17 20.93
C ALA A 272 0.50 -1.82 20.23
N LEU A 273 1.28 -1.79 19.13
CA LEU A 273 1.43 -0.59 18.32
C LEU A 273 0.13 -0.22 17.60
N VAL A 274 -0.56 -1.21 17.03
CA VAL A 274 -1.87 -0.99 16.36
C VAL A 274 -2.88 -0.39 17.33
N ASP A 275 -3.02 -0.96 18.54
CA ASP A 275 -3.94 -0.47 19.55
C ASP A 275 -3.58 0.96 20.02
N ALA A 276 -2.28 1.25 20.21
CA ALA A 276 -1.82 2.57 20.61
C ALA A 276 -2.07 3.63 19.53
N VAL A 277 -1.75 3.32 18.27
CA VAL A 277 -2.00 4.22 17.12
C VAL A 277 -3.49 4.46 16.93
N ASN A 278 -4.33 3.42 17.01
CA ASN A 278 -5.78 3.56 16.89
C ASN A 278 -6.38 4.39 18.02
N ALA A 279 -5.91 4.21 19.25
CA ALA A 279 -6.34 5.04 20.39
C ALA A 279 -5.99 6.51 20.18
N ALA A 280 -4.76 6.80 19.74
CA ALA A 280 -4.33 8.16 19.42
C ALA A 280 -5.14 8.77 18.27
N LEU A 281 -5.38 8.01 17.20
CA LEU A 281 -6.20 8.44 16.06
C LEU A 281 -7.65 8.75 16.49
N ALA A 282 -8.23 7.92 17.35
CA ALA A 282 -9.57 8.16 17.89
C ALA A 282 -9.62 9.43 18.75
N GLU A 283 -8.61 9.70 19.58
CA GLU A 283 -8.51 10.95 20.35
C GLU A 283 -8.42 12.18 19.45
N ILE A 284 -7.57 12.15 18.41
CA ILE A 284 -7.39 13.22 17.44
C ILE A 284 -8.69 13.52 16.68
N LYS A 285 -9.45 12.47 16.32
CA LYS A 285 -10.77 12.63 15.72
C LYS A 285 -11.79 13.23 16.71
N ALA A 286 -11.73 12.85 17.99
CA ALA A 286 -12.66 13.28 19.02
C ALA A 286 -12.42 14.73 19.48
N ASP A 287 -11.18 15.22 19.52
CA ASP A 287 -10.83 16.57 19.96
C ASP A 287 -10.89 17.62 18.86
N GLY A 288 -11.15 17.22 17.61
CA GLY A 288 -11.30 18.11 16.45
C GLY A 288 -9.99 18.40 15.70
N THR A 289 -8.86 17.92 16.18
CA THR A 289 -7.56 18.10 15.50
C THR A 289 -7.60 17.52 14.08
N PHE A 290 -8.23 16.34 13.90
CA PHE A 290 -8.38 15.71 12.59
C PHE A 290 -9.12 16.63 11.59
N ASP A 291 -10.24 17.24 12.02
CA ASP A 291 -11.03 18.14 11.16
C ASP A 291 -10.25 19.40 10.78
N GLU A 292 -9.38 19.88 11.68
CA GLU A 292 -8.50 21.02 11.40
C GLU A 292 -7.45 20.65 10.35
N LEU A 293 -6.88 19.44 10.43
CA LEU A 293 -5.92 18.94 9.42
C LEU A 293 -6.59 18.78 8.05
N VAL A 294 -7.80 18.18 8.00
CA VAL A 294 -8.56 18.06 6.75
C VAL A 294 -8.80 19.43 6.12
N LYS A 295 -9.23 20.41 6.90
CA LYS A 295 -9.41 21.79 6.43
C LYS A 295 -8.14 22.42 5.89
N THR A 296 -7.02 22.16 6.56
CA THR A 296 -5.73 22.79 6.25
C THR A 296 -5.12 22.25 4.98
N TYR A 297 -5.20 20.93 4.78
CA TYR A 297 -4.45 20.25 3.71
C TYR A 297 -5.35 19.74 2.57
N ILE A 298 -6.57 19.29 2.89
CA ILE A 298 -7.43 18.59 1.90
C ILE A 298 -8.48 19.56 1.32
N GLU A 299 -9.08 20.42 2.13
CA GLU A 299 -10.16 21.34 1.71
C GLU A 299 -9.66 22.75 1.33
N ALA A 300 -8.36 23.01 1.49
CA ALA A 300 -7.78 24.33 1.24
C ALA A 300 -7.58 24.67 -0.26
N GLU A 301 -8.04 23.84 -1.17
CA GLU A 301 -7.94 24.03 -2.62
C GLU A 301 -9.07 24.85 -3.23
#